data_c1d5d1fb98904b61495fd7ee6028b938
#
_entry.id   c1d5d1fb98904b61495fd7ee6028b938
#
_cell.length_a   1.000
_cell.length_b   1.000
_cell.length_c   1.000
_cell.angle_alpha   90.00
_cell.angle_beta   90.00
_cell.angle_gamma   90.00
#
_symmetry.space_group_name_H-M   'P 1'
#
loop_
_entity.id
_entity.type
_entity.pdbx_description
1 polymer ?
#
loop_
_entity_poly.entity_id
_entity_poly.type
_entity_poly.pdbx_seq_one_letter_code
_entity_poly.pdbx_strand_id
1 'polypeptide(L)' 'INLTTLLGKWVSIDRNFEILEGGQIKSNVKAETNPWTVWKICNGKLLLNKDTFMIDNLGADSLYIENKEGIFAFKRVK' A
#
# COMPACT_ATOMS: atom_id res chain seq x y z
N ILE A 1 -14.00 -2.74 -3.26
CA ILE A 1 -12.93 -2.40 -2.32
C ILE A 1 -13.37 -1.24 -1.43
N ASN A 2 -13.18 -1.42 -0.16
CA ASN A 2 -13.49 -0.38 0.80
C ASN A 2 -12.26 0.50 1.00
N LEU A 3 -12.30 1.71 0.45
CA LEU A 3 -11.17 2.63 0.54
C LEU A 3 -10.86 3.04 1.98
N THR A 4 -11.87 3.09 2.84
CA THR A 4 -11.67 3.42 4.24
C THR A 4 -10.79 2.38 4.93
N THR A 5 -10.92 1.11 4.56
CA THR A 5 -10.08 0.04 5.09
C THR A 5 -8.65 0.15 4.59
N LEU A 6 -8.44 0.66 3.39
CA LEU A 6 -7.11 0.83 2.82
C LEU A 6 -6.33 1.97 3.48
N LEU A 7 -7.01 3.00 3.92
CA LEU A 7 -6.35 4.15 4.55
C LEU A 7 -5.72 3.76 5.89
N GLY A 8 -4.56 4.33 6.18
CA GLY A 8 -3.87 4.12 7.45
C GLY A 8 -2.42 3.70 7.27
N LYS A 9 -1.81 3.29 8.37
CA LYS A 9 -0.40 2.92 8.38
C LYS A 9 -0.22 1.43 8.14
N TRP A 10 0.69 1.11 7.23
CA TRP A 10 1.02 -0.25 6.86
C TRP A 10 2.51 -0.50 7.00
N VAL A 11 2.89 -1.65 7.51
CA VAL A 11 4.29 -1.99 7.73
C VAL A 11 4.59 -3.39 7.23
N SER A 12 5.77 -3.55 6.64
CA SER A 12 6.35 -4.85 6.31
C SER A 12 7.81 -4.85 6.75
N ILE A 13 8.53 -5.91 6.43
CA ILE A 13 9.95 -6.01 6.77
C ILE A 13 10.74 -4.86 6.12
N ASP A 14 10.38 -4.50 4.89
CA ASP A 14 11.15 -3.54 4.11
C ASP A 14 10.52 -2.16 4.00
N ARG A 15 9.25 -2.02 4.34
CA ARG A 15 8.53 -0.78 4.09
C ARG A 15 7.65 -0.41 5.27
N ASN A 16 7.55 0.90 5.49
CA ASN A 16 6.67 1.46 6.50
C ASN A 16 6.10 2.74 5.90
N PHE A 17 4.80 2.73 5.63
CA PHE A 17 4.17 3.86 4.98
C PHE A 17 2.74 4.06 5.47
N GLU A 18 2.22 5.23 5.20
CA GLU A 18 0.85 5.59 5.54
C GLU A 18 0.10 5.99 4.27
N ILE A 19 -1.03 5.35 4.04
CA ILE A 19 -1.90 5.69 2.92
C ILE A 19 -2.88 6.75 3.39
N LEU A 20 -2.82 7.91 2.75
CA LEU A 20 -3.61 9.08 3.12
C LEU A 20 -4.73 9.29 2.12
N GLU A 21 -5.83 9.87 2.59
CA GLU A 21 -6.92 10.26 1.73
C GLU A 21 -6.45 11.28 0.70
N GLY A 22 -7.02 11.24 -0.49
CA GLY A 22 -6.64 12.18 -1.55
C GLY A 22 -5.54 11.70 -2.46
N GLY A 23 -5.19 10.41 -2.38
CA GLY A 23 -4.22 9.82 -3.30
C GLY A 23 -2.76 10.01 -2.91
N GLN A 24 -2.49 10.28 -1.65
CA GLN A 24 -1.12 10.52 -1.16
C GLN A 24 -0.65 9.38 -0.27
N ILE A 25 0.66 9.16 -0.26
CA ILE A 25 1.31 8.20 0.62
C ILE A 25 2.47 8.88 1.30
N LYS A 26 2.60 8.66 2.60
CA LYS A 26 3.72 9.16 3.39
C LYS A 26 4.61 7.99 3.78
N SER A 27 5.86 8.00 3.31
CA SER A 27 6.83 7.00 3.72
C SER A 27 7.43 7.37 5.07
N ASN A 28 7.52 6.39 5.96
CA ASN A 28 8.11 6.59 7.29
C ASN A 28 9.54 6.07 7.38
N VAL A 29 10.10 5.60 6.27
CA VAL A 29 11.48 5.10 6.23
C VAL A 29 12.36 6.13 5.53
N LYS A 30 13.27 6.73 6.30
CA LYS A 30 14.10 7.83 5.80
C LYS A 30 15.07 7.43 4.69
N ALA A 31 15.53 6.20 4.68
CA ALA A 31 16.54 5.72 3.73
C ALA A 31 15.94 4.95 2.55
N GLU A 32 14.64 5.04 2.36
CA GLU A 32 13.98 4.32 1.28
C GLU A 32 14.35 4.92 -0.08
N THR A 33 14.82 4.07 -0.99
CA THR A 33 15.32 4.52 -2.30
C THR A 33 14.20 4.94 -3.23
N ASN A 34 13.08 4.21 -3.21
CA ASN A 34 11.93 4.49 -4.08
C ASN A 34 10.66 4.48 -3.26
N PRO A 35 10.43 5.50 -2.43
CA PRO A 35 9.21 5.53 -1.62
C PRO A 35 7.98 5.72 -2.51
N TRP A 36 6.91 5.06 -2.15
CA TRP A 36 5.63 5.31 -2.78
C TRP A 36 5.09 6.65 -2.24
N THR A 37 4.70 7.53 -3.13
CA THR A 37 4.22 8.87 -2.74
C THR A 37 2.78 9.11 -3.13
N VAL A 38 2.27 8.40 -4.12
CA VAL A 38 0.90 8.55 -4.58
C VAL A 38 0.27 7.17 -4.78
N TRP A 39 -1.04 7.11 -4.63
CA TRP A 39 -1.78 5.87 -4.84
C TRP A 39 -3.09 6.15 -5.57
N LYS A 40 -3.61 5.12 -6.21
CA LYS A 40 -4.86 5.20 -6.94
C LYS A 40 -5.47 3.81 -7.07
N ILE A 41 -6.79 3.75 -7.07
CA ILE A 41 -7.51 2.51 -7.38
C ILE A 41 -8.08 2.63 -8.79
N CYS A 42 -7.82 1.65 -9.62
CA CYS A 42 -8.32 1.61 -10.99
C CYS A 42 -8.71 0.18 -11.33
N ASN A 43 -9.99 -0.04 -11.64
CA ASN A 43 -10.52 -1.36 -12.02
C ASN A 43 -10.19 -2.44 -10.98
N GLY A 44 -10.27 -2.09 -9.69
CA GLY A 44 -9.99 -3.04 -8.62
C GLY A 44 -8.51 -3.31 -8.37
N LYS A 45 -7.65 -2.56 -9.03
CA LYS A 45 -6.20 -2.69 -8.85
C LYS A 45 -5.65 -1.47 -8.12
N LEU A 46 -4.61 -1.71 -7.35
CA LEU A 46 -3.93 -0.65 -6.59
C LEU A 46 -2.72 -0.18 -7.38
N LEU A 47 -2.67 1.11 -7.68
CA LEU A 47 -1.52 1.71 -8.32
C LEU A 47 -0.75 2.49 -7.27
N LEU A 48 0.54 2.16 -7.14
CA LEU A 48 1.46 2.83 -6.22
C LEU A 48 2.54 3.49 -7.08
N ASN A 49 2.49 4.80 -7.18
CA ASN A 49 3.28 5.55 -8.15
C ASN A 49 2.94 5.07 -9.57
N LYS A 50 3.89 4.44 -10.25
CA LYS A 50 3.68 3.91 -11.60
C LYS A 50 3.46 2.39 -11.61
N ASP A 51 3.53 1.76 -10.45
CA ASP A 51 3.44 0.31 -10.34
C ASP A 51 2.00 -0.11 -10.12
N THR A 52 1.56 -1.13 -10.84
CA THR A 52 0.22 -1.68 -10.71
C THR A 52 0.27 -2.97 -9.90
N PHE A 53 -0.56 -3.05 -8.87
CA PHE A 53 -0.65 -4.22 -8.02
C PHE A 53 -2.08 -4.75 -8.01
N MET A 54 -2.20 -6.05 -7.90
CA MET A 54 -3.50 -6.68 -7.64
C MET A 54 -3.69 -6.79 -6.13
N ILE A 55 -4.87 -6.47 -5.64
CA ILE A 55 -5.19 -6.63 -4.23
C ILE A 55 -5.73 -8.03 -4.01
N ASP A 56 -4.93 -8.86 -3.34
CA ASP A 56 -5.34 -10.23 -3.05
C ASP A 56 -6.21 -10.31 -1.80
N ASN A 57 -5.90 -9.49 -0.80
CA ASN A 57 -6.67 -9.45 0.42
C ASN A 57 -6.49 -8.09 1.08
N LEU A 58 -7.60 -7.51 1.52
CA LEU A 58 -7.59 -6.27 2.28
C LEU A 58 -8.51 -6.44 3.47
N GLY A 59 -7.91 -6.62 4.64
CA GLY A 59 -8.64 -6.77 5.87
C GLY A 59 -8.37 -5.62 6.83
N ALA A 60 -8.94 -5.71 8.03
CA ALA A 60 -8.76 -4.67 9.04
C ALA A 60 -7.31 -4.54 9.51
N ASP A 61 -6.58 -5.65 9.51
CA ASP A 61 -5.22 -5.70 10.04
C ASP A 61 -4.17 -6.12 9.02
N SER A 62 -4.57 -6.52 7.81
CA SER A 62 -3.66 -7.10 6.83
C SER A 62 -3.97 -6.61 5.43
N LEU A 63 -2.92 -6.45 4.65
CA LEU A 63 -3.03 -6.09 3.24
C LEU A 63 -2.07 -6.99 2.46
N TYR A 64 -2.62 -7.73 1.48
CA TYR A 64 -1.81 -8.53 0.58
C TYR A 64 -2.01 -8.01 -0.83
N ILE A 65 -0.91 -7.62 -1.46
CA ILE A 65 -0.92 -7.15 -2.85
C ILE A 65 0.12 -7.94 -3.62
N GLU A 66 -0.09 -8.08 -4.92
CA GLU A 66 0.86 -8.78 -5.76
C GLU A 66 1.06 -8.09 -7.10
N ASN A 67 2.24 -8.27 -7.65
CA ASN A 67 2.57 -7.88 -9.00
C ASN A 67 3.41 -8.99 -9.65
N LYS A 68 3.99 -8.71 -10.81
CA LYS A 68 4.81 -9.70 -11.53
C LYS A 68 6.07 -10.12 -10.76
N GLU A 69 6.45 -9.38 -9.72
CA GLU A 69 7.64 -9.70 -8.93
C GLU A 69 7.33 -10.57 -7.73
N GLY A 70 6.08 -10.67 -7.34
CA GLY A 70 5.67 -11.50 -6.21
C GLY A 70 4.57 -10.88 -5.37
N ILE A 71 4.39 -11.45 -4.17
CA ILE A 71 3.35 -11.03 -3.24
C ILE A 71 3.99 -10.23 -2.12
N PHE A 72 3.34 -9.12 -1.78
CA PHE A 72 3.78 -8.24 -0.69
C PHE A 72 2.72 -8.23 0.40
N ALA A 73 3.13 -8.53 1.61
CA ALA A 73 2.22 -8.58 2.77
C ALA A 73 2.55 -7.44 3.73
N PHE A 74 1.53 -6.74 4.17
CA PHE A 74 1.67 -5.64 5.11
C PHE A 74 0.72 -5.84 6.28
N LYS A 75 1.12 -5.35 7.43
CA LYS A 75 0.27 -5.35 8.62
C LYS A 75 -0.08 -3.92 8.98
N ARG A 76 -1.29 -3.74 9.51
CA ARG A 76 -1.72 -2.41 9.96
C ARG A 76 -1.04 -2.04 11.27
N VAL A 77 -0.55 -0.84 11.33
CA VAL A 77 0.00 -0.24 12.55
C VAL A 77 -1.11 0.54 13.23
N LYS A 78 -1.33 0.23 14.47
CA LYS A 78 -2.35 0.94 15.27
C LYS A 78 -1.74 2.11 16.02
#